data_6fd3b96b65bb06c8dceb7ca728f350c1
#
_entry.id   6fd3b96b65bb06c8dceb7ca728f350c1
#
_cell.length_a   1.000
_cell.length_b   1.000
_cell.length_c   1.000
_cell.angle_alpha   90.00
_cell.angle_beta   90.00
_cell.angle_gamma   90.00
#
_symmetry.space_group_name_H-M   'P 1'
#
loop_
_entity.id
_entity.type
_entity.pdbx_description
1 polymer ?
#
loop_
_entity_poly.entity_id
_entity_poly.type
_entity_poly.pdbx_seq_one_letter_code
_entity_poly.pdbx_strand_id
1 'polypeptide(L)' 'LSAIQYSEQGLRYPLIIEGQLDTDILELVGKDSDWVAGALDASNIKQQDVYVGEYQDGQLVLHVYEK' A
#
# COMPACT_ATOMS: atom_id res chain seq x y z
N LEU A 1 17.86 -10.67 -16.89
CA LEU A 1 17.05 -10.59 -18.08
C LEU A 1 15.65 -10.15 -17.74
N SER A 2 14.71 -10.94 -18.17
CA SER A 2 13.31 -10.59 -17.96
C SER A 2 12.95 -10.54 -16.49
N ALA A 3 13.63 -11.30 -15.67
CA ALA A 3 13.36 -11.26 -14.23
C ALA A 3 13.60 -9.87 -13.65
N ILE A 4 14.60 -9.20 -14.15
CA ILE A 4 14.91 -7.86 -13.69
C ILE A 4 13.80 -6.90 -14.07
N GLN A 5 13.30 -7.06 -15.28
CA GLN A 5 12.22 -6.21 -15.74
C GLN A 5 10.95 -6.42 -14.92
N TYR A 6 10.69 -7.66 -14.57
CA TYR A 6 9.53 -7.94 -13.72
C TYR A 6 9.65 -7.25 -12.40
N SER A 7 10.85 -7.28 -11.82
CA SER A 7 11.07 -6.65 -10.53
C SER A 7 10.70 -5.18 -10.57
N GLU A 8 11.11 -4.52 -11.61
CA GLU A 8 10.87 -3.08 -11.69
C GLU A 8 9.41 -2.76 -11.92
N GLN A 9 8.74 -3.58 -12.70
CA GLN A 9 7.35 -3.29 -13.05
C GLN A 9 6.37 -3.86 -12.08
N GLY A 10 6.72 -4.97 -11.46
CA GLY A 10 5.79 -5.67 -10.61
C GLY A 10 5.99 -5.46 -9.13
N LEU A 11 6.89 -4.56 -8.74
CA LEU A 11 7.19 -4.37 -7.33
C LEU A 11 5.99 -3.82 -6.59
N ARG A 12 5.64 -4.50 -5.53
CA ARG A 12 4.56 -4.09 -4.64
C ARG A 12 5.07 -4.17 -3.22
N TYR A 13 4.78 -3.15 -2.46
CA TYR A 13 5.21 -3.07 -1.08
C TYR A 13 4.00 -3.05 -0.17
N PRO A 14 3.81 -4.07 0.67
CA PRO A 14 2.65 -4.10 1.55
C PRO A 14 2.80 -3.05 2.64
N LEU A 15 2.00 -2.01 2.57
CA LEU A 15 2.01 -0.94 3.55
C LEU A 15 1.02 -1.18 4.66
N ILE A 16 -0.11 -1.83 4.35
CA ILE A 16 -1.14 -2.12 5.33
C ILE A 16 -1.44 -3.60 5.25
N ILE A 17 -1.40 -4.28 6.39
CA ILE A 17 -1.75 -5.70 6.48
C ILE A 17 -2.71 -5.85 7.63
N GLU A 18 -3.90 -6.35 7.33
CA GLU A 18 -4.94 -6.58 8.33
C GLU A 18 -5.18 -5.33 9.18
N GLY A 19 -5.26 -4.20 8.50
CA GLY A 19 -5.56 -2.93 9.15
C GLY A 19 -4.39 -2.29 9.86
N GLN A 20 -3.20 -2.88 9.78
CA GLN A 20 -2.04 -2.34 10.49
C GLN A 20 -1.03 -1.80 9.50
N LEU A 21 -0.57 -0.60 9.76
CA LEU A 21 0.38 0.09 8.90
C LEU A 21 1.80 -0.36 9.21
N ASP A 22 2.54 -0.73 8.18
CA ASP A 22 3.94 -1.10 8.33
C ASP A 22 4.79 0.14 8.08
N THR A 23 5.26 0.74 9.16
CA THR A 23 6.01 1.98 9.07
C THR A 23 7.37 1.80 8.42
N ASP A 24 7.96 0.62 8.56
CA ASP A 24 9.27 0.36 7.94
C ASP A 24 9.16 0.37 6.43
N ILE A 25 8.15 -0.30 5.90
CA ILE A 25 7.92 -0.32 4.45
C ILE A 25 7.55 1.08 3.98
N LEU A 26 6.75 1.78 4.76
CA LEU A 26 6.33 3.13 4.42
C LEU A 26 7.54 4.04 4.23
N GLU A 27 8.50 3.95 5.14
CA GLU A 27 9.72 4.72 5.06
C GLU A 27 10.54 4.31 3.84
N LEU A 28 10.57 3.02 3.56
CA LEU A 28 11.31 2.49 2.43
C LEU A 28 10.84 3.11 1.11
N VAL A 29 9.54 3.29 0.96
CA VAL A 29 9.00 3.86 -0.29
C VAL A 29 8.97 5.38 -0.26
N GLY A 30 9.44 6.00 0.82
CA GLY A 30 9.56 7.45 0.88
C GLY A 30 8.26 8.17 1.14
N LYS A 31 7.32 7.51 1.78
CA LYS A 31 6.03 8.11 2.10
C LYS A 31 5.86 8.18 3.61
N ASP A 32 4.79 8.82 4.05
CA ASP A 32 4.50 8.95 5.47
C ASP A 32 3.04 8.60 5.75
N SER A 33 2.70 8.61 7.03
CA SER A 33 1.34 8.23 7.42
C SER A 33 0.30 9.21 6.89
N ASP A 34 0.67 10.46 6.70
CA ASP A 34 -0.25 11.44 6.12
C ASP A 34 -0.61 11.09 4.69
N TRP A 35 0.36 10.60 3.94
CA TRP A 35 0.11 10.17 2.58
C TRP A 35 -0.88 9.00 2.55
N VAL A 36 -0.69 8.04 3.46
CA VAL A 36 -1.58 6.90 3.55
C VAL A 36 -2.98 7.35 3.96
N ALA A 37 -3.05 8.21 4.96
CA ALA A 37 -4.34 8.71 5.41
C ALA A 37 -5.09 9.44 4.29
N GLY A 38 -4.36 10.22 3.50
CA GLY A 38 -4.96 10.91 2.37
C GLY A 38 -5.50 9.96 1.32
N ALA A 39 -4.75 8.89 1.06
CA ALA A 39 -5.19 7.90 0.08
C ALA A 39 -6.43 7.16 0.55
N LEU A 40 -6.47 6.81 1.84
CA LEU A 40 -7.63 6.14 2.40
C LEU A 40 -8.85 7.07 2.37
N ASP A 41 -8.64 8.34 2.70
CA ASP A 41 -9.70 9.31 2.73
C ASP A 41 -10.28 9.52 1.32
N ALA A 42 -9.41 9.60 0.33
CA ALA A 42 -9.83 9.77 -1.06
C ALA A 42 -10.66 8.59 -1.53
N SER A 43 -10.39 7.41 -1.00
CA SER A 43 -11.14 6.19 -1.34
C SER A 43 -12.33 5.97 -0.42
N ASN A 44 -12.49 6.81 0.59
CA ASN A 44 -13.56 6.68 1.58
C ASN A 44 -13.52 5.32 2.27
N ILE A 45 -12.31 4.89 2.61
CA ILE A 45 -12.08 3.59 3.25
C ILE A 45 -11.32 3.83 4.54
N LYS A 46 -11.70 3.11 5.59
CA LYS A 46 -11.00 3.18 6.86
C LYS A 46 -9.87 2.18 6.89
N GLN A 47 -8.78 2.56 7.54
CA GLN A 47 -7.62 1.68 7.60
C GLN A 47 -7.97 0.32 8.19
N GLN A 48 -8.81 0.30 9.21
CA GLN A 48 -9.18 -0.95 9.86
C GLN A 48 -9.93 -1.91 8.93
N ASP A 49 -10.51 -1.39 7.85
CA ASP A 49 -11.24 -2.20 6.89
C ASP A 49 -10.35 -2.73 5.77
N VAL A 50 -9.08 -2.36 5.77
CA VAL A 50 -8.16 -2.78 4.72
C VAL A 50 -7.54 -4.11 5.11
N TYR A 51 -7.71 -5.10 4.23
CA TYR A 51 -7.05 -6.38 4.40
C TYR A 51 -5.58 -6.26 4.02
N VAL A 52 -5.31 -5.74 2.83
CA VAL A 52 -3.95 -5.48 2.35
C VAL A 52 -3.96 -4.17 1.58
N GLY A 53 -3.03 -3.29 1.90
CA GLY A 53 -2.81 -2.07 1.14
C GLY A 53 -1.40 -2.10 0.58
N GLU A 54 -1.27 -2.08 -0.73
CA GLU A 54 0.02 -2.21 -1.39
C GLU A 54 0.42 -0.92 -2.10
N TYR A 55 1.68 -0.55 -1.94
CA TYR A 55 2.25 0.55 -2.71
C TYR A 55 2.73 0.01 -4.04
N GLN A 56 2.23 0.58 -5.12
CA GLN A 56 2.58 0.14 -6.47
C GLN A 56 2.56 1.34 -7.39
N ASP A 57 3.70 1.63 -8.01
CA ASP A 57 3.82 2.70 -8.99
C ASP A 57 3.31 4.04 -8.48
N GLY A 58 3.65 4.37 -7.25
CA GLY A 58 3.27 5.65 -6.66
C GLY A 58 1.85 5.73 -6.18
N GLN A 59 1.13 4.61 -6.20
CA GLN A 59 -0.26 4.56 -5.79
C GLN A 59 -0.45 3.54 -4.69
N LEU A 60 -1.49 3.75 -3.90
CA LEU A 60 -1.86 2.80 -2.87
C LEU A 60 -3.05 2.00 -3.38
N VAL A 61 -2.83 0.71 -3.57
CA VAL A 61 -3.86 -0.22 -4.02
C VAL A 61 -4.45 -0.91 -2.81
N LEU A 62 -5.74 -0.75 -2.60
CA LEU A 62 -6.40 -1.22 -1.39
C LEU A 62 -7.25 -2.45 -1.67
N HIS A 63 -7.07 -3.46 -0.83
CA HIS A 63 -7.91 -4.65 -0.83
C HIS A 63 -8.61 -4.69 0.51
N VAL A 64 -9.92 -4.64 0.50
CA VAL A 64 -10.70 -4.57 1.72
C VAL A 64 -11.37 -5.90 1.99
N TYR A 65 -11.76 -6.09 3.24
CA TYR A 65 -12.47 -7.31 3.62
C TYR A 65 -13.82 -7.33 2.90
N GLU A 66 -14.18 -8.50 2.45
CA GLU A 66 -15.50 -8.71 1.87
C GLU A 66 -16.51 -9.00 2.97
N LYS A 67 -17.73 -8.58 2.71
CA LYS A 67 -18.81 -8.80 3.68
C LYS A 67 -19.81 -9.80 3.18
#